data_79257539863eaa9058362a97e8c61e55
#
_entry.id   79257539863eaa9058362a97e8c61e55
#
_cell.length_a   1.000
_cell.length_b   1.000
_cell.length_c   1.000
_cell.angle_alpha   90.00
_cell.angle_beta   90.00
_cell.angle_gamma   90.00
#
_symmetry.space_group_name_H-M   'P 1'
#
loop_
_entity.id
_entity.type
_entity.pdbx_description
1 polymer ?
#
loop_
_entity_poly.entity_id
_entity_poly.type
_entity_poly.pdbx_seq_one_letter_code
_entity_poly.pdbx_strand_id
1 'polypeptide(L)'
;MSHASTQPSLNLPTQATPVSERQSETAAEASRRIMVSLQGVSKTYGSGSRALVDLNLQIRQGDFLFITGPSGSGKSTLLKLLYGEERATTGEVIVDDLRVADLKGDRLSELRRRIGIVFQDYKLIPRRTVAENIAFVLWAQGFSRQEIDRRLPPALKMVGLPHKANSFPEELSGGEQQRVSIARAIVGTPPILLADEPTGNLDADNSWQVIKILKKLNAIGITVIVTTHDERLIRQSNHPVVQLRNGRLFVPKT
;
A
#
# COMPACT_ATOMS: atom_id res chain seq x y z
N MET A 1 0.76 48.03 -53.86
CA MET A 1 -0.26 48.06 -52.78
C MET A 1 -0.06 46.84 -51.92
N SER A 2 0.69 46.99 -50.82
CA SER A 2 1.07 45.91 -49.93
C SER A 2 0.10 45.87 -48.77
N HIS A 3 -0.53 44.73 -48.54
CA HIS A 3 -1.29 44.49 -47.30
C HIS A 3 -0.45 43.61 -46.36
N ALA A 4 0.01 44.23 -45.29
CA ALA A 4 0.62 43.57 -44.15
C ALA A 4 -0.47 43.00 -43.23
N SER A 5 -0.46 41.69 -43.02
CA SER A 5 -1.31 40.98 -42.05
C SER A 5 -0.59 40.88 -40.73
N THR A 6 -1.09 41.60 -39.73
CA THR A 6 -0.63 41.57 -38.36
C THR A 6 -1.32 40.36 -37.65
N GLN A 7 -0.55 39.40 -37.17
CA GLN A 7 -1.05 38.34 -36.28
C GLN A 7 -1.00 38.83 -34.82
N PRO A 8 -2.04 38.54 -33.99
CA PRO A 8 -1.96 38.83 -32.56
C PRO A 8 -1.28 37.67 -31.82
N SER A 9 -0.24 38.02 -31.09
CA SER A 9 0.46 37.13 -30.15
C SER A 9 -0.44 36.83 -28.96
N LEU A 10 -0.83 35.55 -28.77
CA LEU A 10 -1.46 35.03 -27.55
C LEU A 10 -0.40 34.89 -26.46
N ASN A 11 -0.39 35.83 -25.52
CA ASN A 11 0.30 35.69 -24.24
C ASN A 11 -0.53 34.80 -23.33
N LEU A 12 -0.10 33.55 -23.12
CA LEU A 12 -0.58 32.66 -22.05
C LEU A 12 0.17 33.04 -20.76
N PRO A 13 -0.51 33.33 -19.66
CA PRO A 13 0.17 33.55 -18.38
C PRO A 13 0.64 32.19 -17.83
N THR A 14 1.94 31.98 -17.78
CA THR A 14 2.57 30.93 -17.01
C THR A 14 2.38 31.26 -15.53
N GLN A 15 1.42 30.65 -14.87
CA GLN A 15 1.28 30.72 -13.42
C GLN A 15 2.38 29.86 -12.79
N ALA A 16 3.50 30.49 -12.42
CA ALA A 16 4.51 29.91 -11.57
C ALA A 16 3.96 29.89 -10.13
N THR A 17 3.81 28.72 -9.54
CA THR A 17 3.46 28.56 -8.13
C THR A 17 4.48 29.32 -7.25
N PRO A 18 4.04 30.15 -6.29
CA PRO A 18 4.94 30.94 -5.46
C PRO A 18 5.94 30.06 -4.69
N VAL A 19 7.18 30.50 -4.62
CA VAL A 19 8.28 29.78 -3.92
C VAL A 19 7.96 29.56 -2.44
N SER A 20 7.16 30.42 -1.80
CA SER A 20 6.71 30.30 -0.42
C SER A 20 5.78 29.10 -0.17
N GLU A 21 4.91 28.75 -1.13
CA GLU A 21 4.02 27.58 -1.00
C GLU A 21 4.80 26.27 -1.08
N ARG A 22 5.78 26.14 -1.98
CA ARG A 22 6.65 24.96 -2.07
C ARG A 22 7.51 24.75 -0.83
N GLN A 23 7.97 25.83 -0.19
CA GLN A 23 8.75 25.74 1.06
C GLN A 23 7.88 25.35 2.26
N SER A 24 6.64 25.79 2.32
CA SER A 24 5.70 25.40 3.39
C SER A 24 5.22 23.96 3.25
N GLU A 25 5.00 23.47 2.04
CA GLU A 25 4.66 22.06 1.77
C GLU A 25 5.81 21.12 2.17
N THR A 26 7.06 21.45 1.80
CA THR A 26 8.22 20.62 2.17
C THR A 26 8.47 20.60 3.67
N ALA A 27 8.24 21.70 4.40
CA ALA A 27 8.37 21.76 5.86
C ALA A 27 7.25 20.95 6.56
N ALA A 28 6.01 21.05 6.07
CA ALA A 28 4.88 20.26 6.57
C ALA A 28 5.07 18.76 6.29
N GLU A 29 5.60 18.39 5.11
CA GLU A 29 5.96 17.02 4.79
C GLU A 29 7.05 16.47 5.70
N ALA A 30 8.08 17.28 6.00
CA ALA A 30 9.18 16.89 6.88
C ALA A 30 8.71 16.64 8.33
N SER A 31 7.64 17.31 8.79
CA SER A 31 7.10 17.19 10.15
C SER A 31 6.16 16.00 10.34
N ARG A 32 5.70 15.33 9.26
CA ARG A 32 4.82 14.15 9.38
C ARG A 32 5.54 12.99 10.08
N ARG A 33 4.79 12.27 10.94
CA ARG A 33 5.29 11.11 11.68
C ARG A 33 5.87 10.05 10.74
N ILE A 34 7.00 9.44 11.10
CA ILE A 34 7.57 8.31 10.38
C ILE A 34 6.80 7.05 10.75
N MET A 35 6.18 6.41 9.76
CA MET A 35 5.42 5.17 9.94
C MET A 35 6.26 3.92 9.70
N VAL A 36 7.26 4.02 8.81
CA VAL A 36 8.21 2.95 8.55
C VAL A 36 9.62 3.53 8.48
N SER A 37 10.55 2.93 9.21
CA SER A 37 11.99 3.25 9.13
C SER A 37 12.79 1.97 8.96
N LEU A 38 13.59 1.90 7.91
CA LEU A 38 14.58 0.88 7.65
C LEU A 38 15.96 1.52 7.73
N GLN A 39 16.87 0.94 8.53
CA GLN A 39 18.23 1.45 8.74
C GLN A 39 19.22 0.31 8.58
N GLY A 40 19.97 0.30 7.45
CA GLY A 40 21.00 -0.71 7.15
C GLY A 40 20.44 -2.14 7.08
N VAL A 41 19.15 -2.30 6.67
CA VAL A 41 18.43 -3.57 6.76
C VAL A 41 18.91 -4.56 5.71
N SER A 42 19.37 -5.73 6.18
CA SER A 42 19.68 -6.86 5.29
C SER A 42 18.93 -8.12 5.73
N LYS A 43 18.61 -8.98 4.77
CA LYS A 43 18.00 -10.30 5.01
C LYS A 43 18.71 -11.35 4.18
N THR A 44 19.27 -12.32 4.89
CA THR A 44 19.86 -13.54 4.32
C THR A 44 19.08 -14.75 4.83
N TYR A 45 18.68 -15.64 3.95
CA TYR A 45 18.04 -16.91 4.32
C TYR A 45 19.09 -17.99 4.58
N GLY A 46 18.71 -19.07 5.27
CA GLY A 46 19.59 -20.17 5.66
C GLY A 46 20.37 -20.85 4.52
N SER A 47 19.88 -20.72 3.27
CA SER A 47 20.57 -21.15 2.04
C SER A 47 21.73 -20.23 1.62
N GLY A 48 22.04 -19.16 2.36
CA GLY A 48 23.00 -18.13 1.97
C GLY A 48 22.45 -17.12 0.96
N SER A 49 21.20 -17.27 0.51
CA SER A 49 20.57 -16.33 -0.43
C SER A 49 20.31 -14.99 0.24
N ARG A 50 20.89 -13.92 -0.33
CA ARG A 50 20.70 -12.54 0.13
C ARG A 50 19.48 -11.95 -0.55
N ALA A 51 18.35 -11.90 0.17
CA ALA A 51 17.11 -11.34 -0.35
C ALA A 51 17.09 -9.81 -0.29
N LEU A 52 17.68 -9.21 0.76
CA LEU A 52 17.77 -7.76 0.94
C LEU A 52 19.19 -7.39 1.41
N VAL A 53 19.69 -6.24 0.95
CA VAL A 53 21.06 -5.80 1.20
C VAL A 53 21.11 -4.31 1.49
N ASP A 54 21.38 -3.94 2.74
CA ASP A 54 21.63 -2.58 3.21
C ASP A 54 20.52 -1.58 2.81
N LEU A 55 19.27 -1.91 3.15
CA LEU A 55 18.14 -1.05 2.84
C LEU A 55 18.04 0.10 3.83
N ASN A 56 17.89 1.31 3.28
CA ASN A 56 17.62 2.53 4.01
C ASN A 56 16.40 3.19 3.38
N LEU A 57 15.31 3.35 4.16
CA LEU A 57 14.04 3.89 3.67
C LEU A 57 13.24 4.48 4.83
N GLN A 58 12.65 5.64 4.63
CA GLN A 58 11.65 6.22 5.52
C GLN A 58 10.36 6.47 4.77
N ILE A 59 9.23 6.08 5.38
CA ILE A 59 7.88 6.30 4.85
C ILE A 59 7.10 7.03 5.93
N ARG A 60 6.50 8.16 5.57
CA ARG A 60 5.77 9.02 6.49
C ARG A 60 4.28 8.72 6.47
N GLN A 61 3.58 9.14 7.49
CA GLN A 61 2.13 9.04 7.59
C GLN A 61 1.44 9.69 6.38
N GLY A 62 0.53 8.96 5.75
CA GLY A 62 -0.19 9.39 4.57
C GLY A 62 0.60 9.31 3.26
N ASP A 63 1.82 8.74 3.26
CA ASP A 63 2.52 8.48 2.01
C ASP A 63 1.84 7.37 1.22
N PHE A 64 1.90 7.49 -0.11
CA PHE A 64 1.61 6.43 -1.05
C PHE A 64 2.90 6.10 -1.80
N LEU A 65 3.44 4.89 -1.62
CA LEU A 65 4.71 4.47 -2.19
C LEU A 65 4.56 3.19 -3.02
N PHE A 66 5.04 3.23 -4.27
CA PHE A 66 5.27 2.03 -5.06
C PHE A 66 6.68 1.48 -4.84
N ILE A 67 6.77 0.16 -4.63
CA ILE A 67 8.02 -0.58 -4.63
C ILE A 67 8.00 -1.51 -5.84
N THR A 68 8.80 -1.19 -6.86
CA THR A 68 8.88 -1.97 -8.09
C THR A 68 10.15 -2.80 -8.16
N GLY A 69 10.16 -3.77 -9.05
CA GLY A 69 11.34 -4.61 -9.31
C GLY A 69 10.95 -5.96 -9.92
N PRO A 70 11.89 -6.66 -10.54
CA PRO A 70 11.64 -7.98 -11.13
C PRO A 70 11.19 -9.01 -10.09
N SER A 71 10.65 -10.14 -10.55
CA SER A 71 10.39 -11.28 -9.67
C SER A 71 11.68 -11.72 -8.97
N GLY A 72 11.57 -12.09 -7.69
CA GLY A 72 12.72 -12.46 -6.87
C GLY A 72 13.61 -11.30 -6.39
N SER A 73 13.28 -10.04 -6.66
CA SER A 73 14.08 -8.89 -6.19
C SER A 73 14.04 -8.64 -4.68
N GLY A 74 13.12 -9.29 -3.94
CA GLY A 74 12.99 -9.16 -2.49
C GLY A 74 11.75 -8.37 -2.03
N LYS A 75 10.81 -7.99 -2.93
CA LYS A 75 9.62 -7.18 -2.59
C LYS A 75 8.77 -7.81 -1.49
N SER A 76 8.36 -9.05 -1.66
CA SER A 76 7.56 -9.76 -0.64
C SER A 76 8.34 -10.00 0.66
N THR A 77 9.68 -10.22 0.58
CA THR A 77 10.54 -10.30 1.76
C THR A 77 10.55 -8.98 2.52
N LEU A 78 10.62 -7.86 1.82
CA LEU A 78 10.55 -6.55 2.44
C LEU A 78 9.22 -6.35 3.18
N LEU A 79 8.07 -6.65 2.54
CA LEU A 79 6.78 -6.57 3.22
C LEU A 79 6.73 -7.50 4.44
N LYS A 80 7.23 -8.73 4.35
CA LYS A 80 7.29 -9.71 5.46
C LYS A 80 8.07 -9.20 6.67
N LEU A 81 9.14 -8.42 6.45
CA LEU A 81 9.85 -7.74 7.52
C LEU A 81 8.96 -6.69 8.21
N LEU A 82 8.15 -5.92 7.44
CA LEU A 82 7.34 -4.85 8.00
C LEU A 82 6.24 -5.37 8.94
N TYR A 83 5.59 -6.52 8.63
CA TYR A 83 4.58 -7.09 9.52
C TYR A 83 5.09 -8.24 10.42
N GLY A 84 6.42 -8.39 10.48
CA GLY A 84 7.07 -9.30 11.42
C GLY A 84 6.82 -10.79 11.15
N GLU A 85 6.56 -11.19 9.90
CA GLU A 85 6.61 -12.61 9.49
C GLU A 85 8.06 -13.07 9.36
N GLU A 86 8.92 -12.18 8.85
CA GLU A 86 10.36 -12.39 8.79
C GLU A 86 11.10 -11.40 9.69
N ARG A 87 12.34 -11.72 10.04
CA ARG A 87 13.23 -10.84 10.79
C ARG A 87 14.44 -10.47 9.95
N ALA A 88 14.88 -9.23 10.08
CA ALA A 88 16.14 -8.80 9.48
C ALA A 88 17.31 -9.61 10.04
N THR A 89 18.30 -9.89 9.20
CA THR A 89 19.57 -10.49 9.63
C THR A 89 20.48 -9.43 10.26
N THR A 90 20.48 -8.21 9.70
CA THR A 90 21.17 -7.03 10.22
C THR A 90 20.35 -5.78 9.99
N GLY A 91 20.68 -4.71 10.71
CA GLY A 91 19.96 -3.44 10.63
C GLY A 91 18.69 -3.42 11.46
N GLU A 92 17.94 -2.34 11.36
CA GLU A 92 16.78 -2.06 12.19
C GLU A 92 15.54 -1.80 11.36
N VAL A 93 14.42 -2.46 11.73
CA VAL A 93 13.10 -2.25 11.15
C VAL A 93 12.19 -1.69 12.25
N ILE A 94 11.70 -0.48 12.05
CA ILE A 94 10.74 0.18 12.93
C ILE A 94 9.45 0.44 12.14
N VAL A 95 8.32 0.03 12.69
CA VAL A 95 6.99 0.26 12.10
C VAL A 95 6.07 0.80 13.17
N ASP A 96 5.49 1.98 12.92
CA ASP A 96 4.59 2.68 13.85
C ASP A 96 5.17 2.77 15.27
N ASP A 97 6.43 3.20 15.37
CA ASP A 97 7.27 3.31 16.59
C ASP A 97 7.60 1.98 17.27
N LEU A 98 7.27 0.84 16.66
CA LEU A 98 7.57 -0.48 17.19
C LEU A 98 8.79 -1.08 16.47
N ARG A 99 9.85 -1.43 17.24
CA ARG A 99 11.02 -2.16 16.72
C ARG A 99 10.64 -3.62 16.49
N VAL A 100 10.53 -4.04 15.22
CA VAL A 100 10.01 -5.37 14.84
C VAL A 100 10.84 -6.52 15.42
N ALA A 101 12.17 -6.35 15.57
CA ALA A 101 13.06 -7.37 16.13
C ALA A 101 12.68 -7.78 17.56
N ASP A 102 12.14 -6.85 18.35
CA ASP A 102 11.84 -7.05 19.78
C ASP A 102 10.43 -7.61 20.02
N LEU A 103 9.60 -7.70 18.98
CA LEU A 103 8.20 -8.09 19.13
C LEU A 103 8.03 -9.61 19.13
N LYS A 104 7.28 -10.13 20.13
CA LYS A 104 6.86 -11.53 20.24
C LYS A 104 5.43 -11.59 20.82
N GLY A 105 4.72 -12.70 20.57
CA GLY A 105 3.39 -12.93 21.15
C GLY A 105 2.43 -11.78 20.92
N ASP A 106 1.85 -11.26 21.99
CA ASP A 106 0.83 -10.21 21.95
C ASP A 106 1.31 -8.91 21.34
N ARG A 107 2.58 -8.52 21.57
CA ARG A 107 3.16 -7.31 20.98
C ARG A 107 3.31 -7.42 19.47
N LEU A 108 3.63 -8.61 18.94
CA LEU A 108 3.63 -8.85 17.50
C LEU A 108 2.22 -8.82 16.93
N SER A 109 1.24 -9.36 17.67
CA SER A 109 -0.17 -9.29 17.31
C SER A 109 -0.68 -7.84 17.32
N GLU A 110 -0.20 -7.00 18.25
CA GLU A 110 -0.49 -5.56 18.27
C GLU A 110 0.02 -4.87 16.99
N LEU A 111 1.28 -5.10 16.58
CA LEU A 111 1.80 -4.58 15.32
C LEU A 111 0.92 -5.00 14.14
N ARG A 112 0.56 -6.28 14.05
CA ARG A 112 -0.26 -6.81 12.95
C ARG A 112 -1.67 -6.22 12.90
N ARG A 113 -2.24 -5.80 14.02
CA ARG A 113 -3.51 -5.06 14.05
C ARG A 113 -3.41 -3.65 13.47
N ARG A 114 -2.22 -3.05 13.47
CA ARG A 114 -1.95 -1.73 12.87
C ARG A 114 -1.65 -1.78 11.38
N ILE A 115 -1.59 -2.99 10.79
CA ILE A 115 -1.23 -3.19 9.39
C ILE A 115 -2.34 -3.98 8.69
N GLY A 116 -2.95 -3.39 7.68
CA GLY A 116 -3.76 -4.13 6.70
C GLY A 116 -2.87 -4.77 5.65
N ILE A 117 -3.14 -6.01 5.29
CA ILE A 117 -2.36 -6.72 4.26
C ILE A 117 -3.29 -7.20 3.16
N VAL A 118 -2.93 -6.85 1.92
CA VAL A 118 -3.57 -7.31 0.68
C VAL A 118 -2.59 -8.21 -0.05
N PHE A 119 -2.98 -9.46 -0.29
CA PHE A 119 -2.15 -10.47 -0.96
C PHE A 119 -2.50 -10.59 -2.45
N GLN A 120 -1.56 -11.03 -3.25
CA GLN A 120 -1.74 -11.28 -4.68
C GLN A 120 -2.78 -12.37 -4.96
N ASP A 121 -2.85 -13.41 -4.13
CA ASP A 121 -3.74 -14.56 -4.25
C ASP A 121 -4.98 -14.47 -3.34
N TYR A 122 -5.39 -13.24 -3.02
CA TYR A 122 -6.58 -12.86 -2.26
C TYR A 122 -6.66 -13.44 -0.84
N LYS A 123 -6.23 -14.69 -0.62
CA LYS A 123 -6.28 -15.43 0.67
C LYS A 123 -7.67 -15.40 1.33
N LEU A 124 -8.73 -15.45 0.53
CA LEU A 124 -10.09 -15.56 1.05
C LEU A 124 -10.34 -16.94 1.64
N ILE A 125 -11.18 -17.00 2.68
CA ILE A 125 -11.60 -18.25 3.31
C ILE A 125 -12.74 -18.85 2.46
N PRO A 126 -12.55 -20.00 1.79
CA PRO A 126 -13.45 -20.46 0.73
C PRO A 126 -14.89 -20.73 1.19
N ARG A 127 -15.07 -21.27 2.40
CA ARG A 127 -16.38 -21.66 2.96
C ARG A 127 -17.01 -20.59 3.84
N ARG A 128 -16.63 -19.32 3.63
CA ARG A 128 -17.20 -18.16 4.30
C ARG A 128 -17.68 -17.15 3.29
N THR A 129 -18.81 -16.52 3.56
CA THR A 129 -19.31 -15.44 2.74
C THR A 129 -18.35 -14.25 2.74
N VAL A 130 -18.57 -13.28 1.86
CA VAL A 130 -17.83 -12.01 1.81
C VAL A 130 -17.91 -11.30 3.18
N ALA A 131 -19.10 -11.19 3.75
CA ALA A 131 -19.32 -10.60 5.06
C ALA A 131 -18.51 -11.30 6.16
N GLU A 132 -18.52 -12.62 6.18
CA GLU A 132 -17.79 -13.43 7.15
C GLU A 132 -16.27 -13.33 6.95
N ASN A 133 -15.78 -13.26 5.71
CA ASN A 133 -14.37 -13.06 5.41
C ASN A 133 -13.86 -11.73 5.98
N ILE A 134 -14.64 -10.66 5.85
CA ILE A 134 -14.28 -9.34 6.37
C ILE A 134 -14.43 -9.31 7.89
N ALA A 135 -15.55 -9.83 8.43
CA ALA A 135 -15.81 -9.87 9.86
C ALA A 135 -14.78 -10.69 10.65
N PHE A 136 -14.18 -11.70 10.01
CA PHE A 136 -13.17 -12.58 10.64
C PHE A 136 -12.01 -11.79 11.28
N VAL A 137 -11.55 -10.73 10.61
CA VAL A 137 -10.45 -9.89 11.12
C VAL A 137 -10.89 -9.15 12.40
N LEU A 138 -12.11 -8.63 12.42
CA LEU A 138 -12.64 -7.92 13.59
C LEU A 138 -12.86 -8.87 14.78
N TRP A 139 -13.35 -10.10 14.53
CA TRP A 139 -13.43 -11.12 15.59
C TRP A 139 -12.06 -11.45 16.16
N ALA A 140 -11.06 -11.65 15.31
CA ALA A 140 -9.70 -11.93 15.74
C ALA A 140 -9.08 -10.76 16.52
N GLN A 141 -9.57 -9.54 16.32
CA GLN A 141 -9.17 -8.35 17.09
C GLN A 141 -9.98 -8.13 18.37
N GLY A 142 -11.00 -8.97 18.64
CA GLY A 142 -11.82 -8.90 19.83
C GLY A 142 -13.00 -7.93 19.77
N PHE A 143 -13.39 -7.46 18.57
CA PHE A 143 -14.56 -6.59 18.42
C PHE A 143 -15.87 -7.35 18.74
N SER A 144 -16.80 -6.66 19.39
CA SER A 144 -18.14 -7.15 19.63
C SER A 144 -18.94 -7.27 18.33
N ARG A 145 -19.99 -8.12 18.34
CA ARG A 145 -20.87 -8.27 17.18
C ARG A 145 -21.47 -6.93 16.72
N GLN A 146 -21.90 -6.10 17.66
CA GLN A 146 -22.46 -4.79 17.34
C GLN A 146 -21.46 -3.87 16.61
N GLU A 147 -20.20 -3.89 17.00
CA GLU A 147 -19.14 -3.13 16.33
C GLU A 147 -18.84 -3.69 14.95
N ILE A 148 -18.86 -5.03 14.78
CA ILE A 148 -18.68 -5.69 13.49
C ILE A 148 -19.81 -5.28 12.53
N ASP A 149 -21.07 -5.37 12.98
CA ASP A 149 -22.24 -5.01 12.17
C ASP A 149 -22.21 -3.53 11.76
N ARG A 150 -21.61 -2.64 12.56
CA ARG A 150 -21.41 -1.23 12.24
C ARG A 150 -20.27 -0.98 11.23
N ARG A 151 -19.17 -1.74 11.31
CA ARG A 151 -17.95 -1.53 10.50
C ARG A 151 -18.00 -2.20 9.12
N LEU A 152 -18.75 -3.29 9.01
CA LEU A 152 -18.83 -4.10 7.80
C LEU A 152 -19.42 -3.34 6.59
N PRO A 153 -20.61 -2.68 6.68
CA PRO A 153 -21.20 -2.01 5.54
C PRO A 153 -20.32 -0.88 4.94
N PRO A 154 -19.68 0.00 5.73
CA PRO A 154 -18.75 0.98 5.20
C PRO A 154 -17.57 0.37 4.45
N ALA A 155 -16.99 -0.74 4.95
CA ALA A 155 -15.89 -1.43 4.29
C ALA A 155 -16.31 -1.99 2.93
N LEU A 156 -17.49 -2.64 2.84
CA LEU A 156 -18.06 -3.12 1.59
C LEU A 156 -18.36 -1.99 0.60
N LYS A 157 -18.90 -0.86 1.08
CA LYS A 157 -19.18 0.33 0.27
C LYS A 157 -17.89 0.93 -0.29
N MET A 158 -16.81 0.98 0.50
CA MET A 158 -15.50 1.50 0.07
C MET A 158 -14.98 0.77 -1.16
N VAL A 159 -15.18 -0.55 -1.23
CA VAL A 159 -14.71 -1.39 -2.35
C VAL A 159 -15.77 -1.62 -3.44
N GLY A 160 -16.97 -1.03 -3.32
CA GLY A 160 -18.04 -1.11 -4.30
C GLY A 160 -18.78 -2.45 -4.33
N LEU A 161 -18.81 -3.20 -3.23
CA LEU A 161 -19.42 -4.53 -3.15
C LEU A 161 -20.52 -4.68 -2.06
N PRO A 162 -21.37 -3.65 -1.78
CA PRO A 162 -22.37 -3.77 -0.73
C PRO A 162 -23.41 -4.87 -1.00
N HIS A 163 -23.67 -5.19 -2.28
CA HIS A 163 -24.63 -6.20 -2.72
C HIS A 163 -24.09 -7.64 -2.71
N LYS A 164 -22.79 -7.81 -2.47
CA LYS A 164 -22.11 -9.11 -2.47
C LYS A 164 -21.85 -9.68 -1.06
N ALA A 165 -22.39 -9.06 -0.02
CA ALA A 165 -22.12 -9.45 1.37
C ALA A 165 -22.35 -10.95 1.66
N ASN A 166 -23.39 -11.53 1.06
CA ASN A 166 -23.78 -12.93 1.25
C ASN A 166 -23.20 -13.91 0.21
N SER A 167 -22.46 -13.40 -0.81
CA SER A 167 -21.83 -14.24 -1.82
C SER A 167 -20.63 -14.99 -1.23
N PHE A 168 -20.32 -16.17 -1.78
CA PHE A 168 -19.11 -16.92 -1.48
C PHE A 168 -17.97 -16.53 -2.44
N PRO A 169 -16.69 -16.71 -2.07
CA PRO A 169 -15.55 -16.37 -2.92
C PRO A 169 -15.62 -16.97 -4.33
N GLU A 170 -16.12 -18.19 -4.48
CA GLU A 170 -16.27 -18.91 -5.75
C GLU A 170 -17.30 -18.27 -6.71
N GLU A 171 -18.21 -17.45 -6.18
CA GLU A 171 -19.23 -16.71 -6.95
C GLU A 171 -18.72 -15.34 -7.42
N LEU A 172 -17.47 -15.01 -7.12
CA LEU A 172 -16.86 -13.70 -7.40
C LEU A 172 -15.85 -13.79 -8.53
N SER A 173 -15.83 -12.77 -9.38
CA SER A 173 -14.71 -12.55 -10.30
C SER A 173 -13.40 -12.29 -9.54
N GLY A 174 -12.24 -12.51 -10.18
CA GLY A 174 -10.94 -12.23 -9.57
C GLY A 174 -10.81 -10.78 -9.05
N GLY A 175 -11.33 -9.82 -9.82
CA GLY A 175 -11.35 -8.41 -9.40
C GLY A 175 -12.26 -8.16 -8.19
N GLU A 176 -13.41 -8.86 -8.07
CA GLU A 176 -14.26 -8.80 -6.88
C GLU A 176 -13.59 -9.45 -5.68
N GLN A 177 -12.95 -10.60 -5.84
CA GLN A 177 -12.17 -11.27 -4.79
C GLN A 177 -11.07 -10.37 -4.24
N GLN A 178 -10.34 -9.69 -5.12
CA GLN A 178 -9.32 -8.73 -4.70
C GLN A 178 -9.92 -7.55 -3.94
N ARG A 179 -11.05 -7.02 -4.37
CA ARG A 179 -11.73 -5.95 -3.64
C ARG A 179 -12.24 -6.42 -2.26
N VAL A 180 -12.70 -7.66 -2.12
CA VAL A 180 -13.03 -8.26 -0.81
C VAL A 180 -11.78 -8.38 0.06
N SER A 181 -10.64 -8.80 -0.49
CA SER A 181 -9.36 -8.84 0.23
C SER A 181 -8.96 -7.46 0.76
N ILE A 182 -9.15 -6.40 -0.03
CA ILE A 182 -8.93 -5.02 0.41
C ILE A 182 -9.91 -4.63 1.53
N ALA A 183 -11.21 -4.91 1.38
CA ALA A 183 -12.20 -4.61 2.41
C ALA A 183 -11.84 -5.29 3.74
N ARG A 184 -11.42 -6.55 3.69
CA ARG A 184 -10.92 -7.30 4.85
C ARG A 184 -9.68 -6.65 5.48
N ALA A 185 -8.76 -6.16 4.67
CA ALA A 185 -7.53 -5.53 5.15
C ALA A 185 -7.80 -4.19 5.86
N ILE A 186 -8.84 -3.45 5.46
CA ILE A 186 -9.10 -2.10 5.97
C ILE A 186 -10.21 -2.02 7.03
N VAL A 187 -10.98 -3.08 7.25
CA VAL A 187 -12.16 -3.06 8.16
C VAL A 187 -11.79 -2.72 9.61
N GLY A 188 -10.56 -3.06 10.04
CA GLY A 188 -9.98 -2.69 11.33
C GLY A 188 -9.49 -1.24 11.39
N THR A 189 -9.58 -0.47 10.30
CA THR A 189 -9.05 0.91 10.19
C THR A 189 -7.56 1.03 10.50
N PRO A 190 -6.70 0.22 9.87
CA PRO A 190 -5.26 0.25 10.12
C PRO A 190 -4.63 1.55 9.59
N PRO A 191 -3.62 2.13 10.27
CA PRO A 191 -2.89 3.29 9.77
C PRO A 191 -1.96 2.98 8.59
N ILE A 192 -1.62 1.71 8.37
CA ILE A 192 -0.74 1.25 7.29
C ILE A 192 -1.44 0.15 6.48
N LEU A 193 -1.36 0.24 5.16
CA LEU A 193 -1.82 -0.78 4.23
C LEU A 193 -0.65 -1.26 3.36
N LEU A 194 -0.34 -2.53 3.43
CA LEU A 194 0.65 -3.21 2.59
C LEU A 194 -0.08 -4.01 1.51
N ALA A 195 0.25 -3.80 0.25
CA ALA A 195 -0.35 -4.55 -0.86
C ALA A 195 0.74 -5.24 -1.68
N ASP A 196 0.80 -6.56 -1.59
CA ASP A 196 1.77 -7.38 -2.32
C ASP A 196 1.20 -7.79 -3.68
N GLU A 197 1.68 -7.15 -4.74
CA GLU A 197 1.25 -7.34 -6.14
C GLU A 197 -0.28 -7.41 -6.31
N PRO A 198 -1.05 -6.42 -5.81
CA PRO A 198 -2.51 -6.51 -5.67
C PRO A 198 -3.25 -6.57 -7.02
N THR A 199 -2.55 -6.40 -8.13
CA THR A 199 -3.11 -6.40 -9.48
C THR A 199 -2.54 -7.52 -10.37
N GLY A 200 -1.65 -8.36 -9.84
CA GLY A 200 -0.89 -9.33 -10.61
C GLY A 200 -1.74 -10.40 -11.34
N ASN A 201 -2.95 -10.66 -10.87
CA ASN A 201 -3.87 -11.66 -11.45
C ASN A 201 -5.13 -11.01 -12.09
N LEU A 202 -5.09 -9.71 -12.39
CA LEU A 202 -6.24 -8.95 -12.85
C LEU A 202 -6.02 -8.40 -14.27
N ASP A 203 -7.12 -8.22 -14.99
CA ASP A 203 -7.14 -7.42 -16.21
C ASP A 203 -6.90 -5.93 -15.94
N ALA A 204 -6.72 -5.13 -16.99
CA ALA A 204 -6.38 -3.72 -16.87
C ALA A 204 -7.47 -2.90 -16.13
N ASP A 205 -8.74 -3.16 -16.40
CA ASP A 205 -9.86 -2.42 -15.82
C ASP A 205 -10.00 -2.70 -14.33
N ASN A 206 -9.95 -3.97 -13.93
CA ASN A 206 -9.97 -4.37 -12.52
C ASN A 206 -8.72 -3.88 -11.78
N SER A 207 -7.54 -3.94 -12.41
CA SER A 207 -6.29 -3.39 -11.87
C SER A 207 -6.43 -1.90 -11.55
N TRP A 208 -7.00 -1.14 -12.48
CA TRP A 208 -7.23 0.30 -12.29
C TRP A 208 -8.25 0.59 -11.19
N GLN A 209 -9.31 -0.22 -11.07
CA GLN A 209 -10.26 -0.11 -9.96
C GLN A 209 -9.59 -0.33 -8.60
N VAL A 210 -8.71 -1.34 -8.48
CA VAL A 210 -7.93 -1.59 -7.27
C VAL A 210 -7.07 -0.38 -6.91
N ILE A 211 -6.31 0.17 -7.87
CA ILE A 211 -5.49 1.37 -7.63
C ILE A 211 -6.35 2.57 -7.20
N LYS A 212 -7.51 2.78 -7.81
CA LYS A 212 -8.45 3.85 -7.39
C LYS A 212 -8.90 3.67 -5.94
N ILE A 213 -9.17 2.45 -5.49
CA ILE A 213 -9.54 2.17 -4.09
C ILE A 213 -8.37 2.49 -3.17
N LEU A 214 -7.16 2.02 -3.49
CA LEU A 214 -5.95 2.31 -2.70
C LEU A 214 -5.68 3.82 -2.59
N LYS A 215 -5.87 4.58 -3.68
CA LYS A 215 -5.77 6.05 -3.66
C LYS A 215 -6.82 6.70 -2.77
N LYS A 216 -8.07 6.23 -2.79
CA LYS A 216 -9.13 6.71 -1.89
C LYS A 216 -8.78 6.46 -0.42
N LEU A 217 -8.21 5.29 -0.11
CA LEU A 217 -7.77 4.95 1.24
C LEU A 217 -6.62 5.85 1.70
N ASN A 218 -5.67 6.14 0.81
CA ASN A 218 -4.60 7.08 1.09
C ASN A 218 -5.13 8.51 1.32
N ALA A 219 -6.07 8.96 0.51
CA ALA A 219 -6.67 10.30 0.64
C ALA A 219 -7.39 10.53 2.00
N ILE A 220 -7.80 9.46 2.70
CA ILE A 220 -8.34 9.53 4.07
C ILE A 220 -7.27 9.31 5.15
N GLY A 221 -5.98 9.35 4.80
CA GLY A 221 -4.85 9.36 5.72
C GLY A 221 -4.17 8.01 5.97
N ILE A 222 -4.57 6.93 5.31
CA ILE A 222 -3.88 5.63 5.42
C ILE A 222 -2.55 5.70 4.65
N THR A 223 -1.46 5.26 5.28
CA THR A 223 -0.17 5.09 4.60
C THR A 223 -0.22 3.84 3.73
N VAL A 224 0.05 3.95 2.44
CA VAL A 224 -0.11 2.85 1.48
C VAL A 224 1.21 2.48 0.85
N ILE A 225 1.60 1.21 0.94
CA ILE A 225 2.80 0.65 0.31
C ILE A 225 2.36 -0.46 -0.64
N VAL A 226 2.66 -0.31 -1.93
CA VAL A 226 2.26 -1.24 -2.97
C VAL A 226 3.49 -1.82 -3.65
N THR A 227 3.64 -3.14 -3.63
CA THR A 227 4.60 -3.80 -4.51
C THR A 227 3.94 -4.10 -5.85
N THR A 228 4.64 -3.85 -6.94
CA THR A 228 4.17 -4.21 -8.28
C THR A 228 5.33 -4.27 -9.28
N HIS A 229 5.13 -5.01 -10.35
CA HIS A 229 6.02 -4.98 -11.52
C HIS A 229 5.34 -4.32 -12.75
N ASP A 230 4.08 -3.86 -12.61
CA ASP A 230 3.33 -3.21 -13.69
C ASP A 230 3.72 -1.72 -13.80
N GLU A 231 4.61 -1.43 -14.75
CA GLU A 231 5.07 -0.06 -15.04
C GLU A 231 3.94 0.86 -15.55
N ARG A 232 2.88 0.32 -16.18
CA ARG A 232 1.78 1.14 -16.71
C ARG A 232 0.98 1.74 -15.56
N LEU A 233 0.64 0.93 -14.55
CA LEU A 233 -0.04 1.38 -13.35
C LEU A 233 0.78 2.43 -12.60
N ILE A 234 2.09 2.23 -12.50
CA ILE A 234 3.00 3.16 -11.84
C ILE A 234 2.97 4.53 -12.55
N ARG A 235 3.19 4.56 -13.87
CA ARG A 235 3.20 5.80 -14.67
C ARG A 235 1.87 6.56 -14.59
N GLN A 236 0.74 5.84 -14.65
CA GLN A 236 -0.60 6.45 -14.58
C GLN A 236 -0.97 6.93 -13.18
N SER A 237 -0.34 6.40 -12.14
CA SER A 237 -0.70 6.70 -10.76
C SER A 237 -0.13 8.03 -10.27
N ASN A 238 0.99 8.49 -10.83
CA ASN A 238 1.73 9.70 -10.45
C ASN A 238 2.09 9.77 -8.96
N HIS A 239 2.50 8.63 -8.37
CA HIS A 239 2.95 8.54 -6.98
C HIS A 239 4.45 8.20 -6.92
N PRO A 240 5.13 8.50 -5.80
CA PRO A 240 6.52 8.12 -5.57
C PRO A 240 6.78 6.64 -5.81
N VAL A 241 7.93 6.35 -6.40
CA VAL A 241 8.38 4.99 -6.75
C VAL A 241 9.78 4.77 -6.23
N VAL A 242 10.03 3.62 -5.63
CA VAL A 242 11.38 3.10 -5.38
C VAL A 242 11.54 1.76 -6.11
N GLN A 243 12.73 1.50 -6.61
CA GLN A 243 13.01 0.27 -7.33
C GLN A 243 13.88 -0.66 -6.48
N LEU A 244 13.44 -1.90 -6.32
CA LEU A 244 14.20 -2.96 -5.67
C LEU A 244 14.86 -3.85 -6.73
N ARG A 245 16.20 -3.85 -6.79
CA ARG A 245 16.99 -4.70 -7.68
C ARG A 245 18.08 -5.40 -6.91
N ASN A 246 18.20 -6.70 -7.08
CA ASN A 246 19.23 -7.51 -6.39
C ASN A 246 19.28 -7.24 -4.87
N GLY A 247 18.11 -7.09 -4.26
CA GLY A 247 17.98 -6.81 -2.83
C GLY A 247 18.35 -5.38 -2.40
N ARG A 248 18.62 -4.44 -3.30
CA ARG A 248 18.95 -3.03 -3.00
C ARG A 248 17.88 -2.08 -3.50
N LEU A 249 17.65 -0.97 -2.77
CA LEU A 249 16.73 0.10 -3.16
C LEU A 249 17.44 1.14 -4.02
N PHE A 250 16.75 1.57 -5.06
CA PHE A 250 17.14 2.67 -5.94
C PHE A 250 15.96 3.62 -6.10
N VAL A 251 16.21 4.92 -6.00
CA VAL A 251 15.24 5.94 -6.37
C VAL A 251 15.41 6.20 -7.87
N PRO A 252 14.41 5.95 -8.72
CA PRO A 252 14.52 6.26 -10.14
C PRO A 252 14.78 7.77 -10.31
N LYS A 253 15.73 8.13 -11.17
CA LYS A 253 15.84 9.51 -11.61
C LYS A 253 14.62 9.82 -12.47
N THR A 254 13.79 10.75 -12.01
CA THR A 254 12.67 11.33 -12.77
C THR A 254 13.19 12.08 -13.99
#